data_18eaddb964b49b8af6d4eef41b8eb235
#
_entry.id   18eaddb964b49b8af6d4eef41b8eb235
#
_cell.length_a   1.000
_cell.length_b   1.000
_cell.length_c   1.000
_cell.angle_alpha   90.00
_cell.angle_beta   90.00
_cell.angle_gamma   90.00
#
_symmetry.space_group_name_H-M   'P 1'
#
loop_
_entity.id
_entity.type
_entity.pdbx_description
1 polymer ?
#
loop_
_entity_poly.entity_id
_entity_poly.type
_entity_poly.pdbx_seq_one_letter_code
_entity_poly.pdbx_strand_id
1 'polypeptide(L)'
;MQQTTKSLCENIQGCKIGYVESDEISLLLTDYDTLQTDAWFDYSVQKICSVSASMAALFFNKHWQKNVAELGDVYKSKSELGAYFDARAFNIPKEEITNYFIWRQNDATRNSIQGLAQANFSQKQIHSLNNSQLQDKLHEEKGINWNDCKTVEKRGSCVVHVFDKSINRSKWVIDEEIPIFTQNRDYIENILKKLEG
;
A
#
# COMPACT_ATOMS: atom_id res chain seq x y z
N MET A 1 -2.19 -2.64 -8.19
CA MET A 1 -2.09 -1.66 -7.08
C MET A 1 -0.68 -1.08 -6.94
N GLN A 2 0.40 -1.84 -6.80
CA GLN A 2 1.78 -1.32 -6.61
C GLN A 2 2.21 -0.29 -7.66
N GLN A 3 1.99 -0.54 -8.96
CA GLN A 3 2.31 0.42 -10.03
C GLN A 3 1.45 1.69 -9.93
N THR A 4 0.20 1.56 -9.48
CA THR A 4 -0.68 2.71 -9.21
C THR A 4 -0.12 3.56 -8.09
N THR A 5 0.27 2.93 -6.97
CA THR A 5 0.91 3.61 -5.84
C THR A 5 2.19 4.33 -6.27
N LYS A 6 3.02 3.67 -7.09
CA LYS A 6 4.23 4.30 -7.64
C LYS A 6 3.90 5.53 -8.48
N SER A 7 2.92 5.41 -9.39
CA SER A 7 2.50 6.56 -10.20
C SER A 7 1.92 7.71 -9.35
N LEU A 8 1.23 7.40 -8.26
CA LEU A 8 0.78 8.42 -7.31
C LEU A 8 1.96 9.10 -6.61
N CYS A 9 2.93 8.33 -6.09
CA CYS A 9 4.12 8.88 -5.45
C CYS A 9 4.94 9.77 -6.40
N GLU A 10 5.02 9.42 -7.67
CA GLU A 10 5.74 10.18 -8.69
C GLU A 10 5.05 11.51 -9.07
N ASN A 11 3.74 11.62 -8.87
CA ASN A 11 2.94 12.75 -9.38
C ASN A 11 2.29 13.60 -8.29
N ILE A 12 2.30 13.16 -7.02
CA ILE A 12 1.74 13.92 -5.91
C ILE A 12 2.86 14.69 -5.20
N GLN A 13 2.71 16.01 -5.15
CA GLN A 13 3.66 16.90 -4.49
C GLN A 13 3.80 16.55 -3.00
N GLY A 14 5.04 16.58 -2.50
CA GLY A 14 5.34 16.33 -1.09
C GLY A 14 5.27 14.86 -0.67
N CYS A 15 5.01 13.92 -1.60
CA CYS A 15 4.97 12.50 -1.28
C CYS A 15 6.34 11.98 -0.81
N LYS A 16 6.36 11.18 0.27
CA LYS A 16 7.57 10.61 0.89
C LYS A 16 7.61 9.10 0.85
N ILE A 17 6.47 8.47 1.00
CA ILE A 17 6.29 7.03 0.95
C ILE A 17 4.85 6.72 0.53
N GLY A 18 4.69 5.67 -0.26
CA GLY A 18 3.42 5.01 -0.49
C GLY A 18 3.45 3.61 0.13
N TYR A 19 2.41 3.26 0.86
CA TYR A 19 2.17 1.90 1.35
C TYR A 19 0.92 1.37 0.69
N VAL A 20 0.97 0.14 0.19
CA VAL A 20 -0.15 -0.50 -0.48
C VAL A 20 -0.37 -1.91 0.05
N GLU A 21 -1.59 -2.20 0.39
CA GLU A 21 -2.08 -3.51 0.76
C GLU A 21 -3.40 -3.78 0.06
N SER A 22 -3.58 -4.98 -0.51
CA SER A 22 -4.81 -5.35 -1.21
C SER A 22 -5.27 -4.24 -2.17
N ASP A 23 -6.40 -3.60 -1.89
CA ASP A 23 -7.02 -2.52 -2.65
C ASP A 23 -6.86 -1.14 -2.00
N GLU A 24 -6.13 -1.03 -0.90
CA GLU A 24 -5.90 0.23 -0.18
C GLU A 24 -4.49 0.79 -0.43
N ILE A 25 -4.41 2.12 -0.56
CA ILE A 25 -3.16 2.88 -0.70
C ILE A 25 -3.12 3.95 0.39
N SER A 26 -2.01 4.00 1.12
CA SER A 26 -1.70 5.09 2.05
C SER A 26 -0.49 5.88 1.55
N LEU A 27 -0.62 7.19 1.43
CA LEU A 27 0.47 8.08 1.03
C LEU A 27 0.79 9.04 2.18
N LEU A 28 2.07 9.19 2.50
CA LEU A 28 2.55 10.24 3.39
C LEU A 28 3.03 11.41 2.56
N LEU A 29 2.48 12.58 2.85
CA LEU A 29 2.92 13.85 2.29
C LEU A 29 3.51 14.73 3.40
N THR A 30 4.55 15.50 3.07
CA THR A 30 5.09 16.55 3.94
C THR A 30 5.26 17.85 3.16
N ASP A 31 5.27 18.95 3.87
CA ASP A 31 5.38 20.30 3.31
C ASP A 31 6.46 21.14 4.00
N TYR A 32 7.33 20.50 4.78
CA TYR A 32 8.39 21.17 5.58
C TYR A 32 9.81 20.77 5.13
N ASP A 33 10.00 20.35 3.88
CA ASP A 33 11.33 19.97 3.36
C ASP A 33 12.27 21.18 3.26
N THR A 34 11.73 22.34 2.89
CA THR A 34 12.42 23.63 2.82
C THR A 34 11.46 24.73 3.23
N LEU A 35 11.98 25.92 3.50
CA LEU A 35 11.16 27.11 3.79
C LEU A 35 10.24 27.53 2.62
N GLN A 36 10.52 27.08 1.42
CA GLN A 36 9.72 27.37 0.21
C GLN A 36 8.80 26.20 -0.18
N THR A 37 8.78 25.11 0.61
CA THR A 37 7.90 23.98 0.29
C THR A 37 6.47 24.34 0.68
N ASP A 38 5.59 24.33 -0.32
CA ASP A 38 4.17 24.56 -0.12
C ASP A 38 3.40 23.25 0.07
N ALA A 39 2.34 23.29 0.85
CA ALA A 39 1.43 22.17 1.00
C ALA A 39 0.68 21.90 -0.33
N TRP A 40 0.50 20.64 -0.66
CA TRP A 40 -0.26 20.26 -1.84
C TRP A 40 -1.70 20.80 -1.75
N PHE A 41 -2.07 21.63 -2.74
CA PHE A 41 -3.35 22.35 -2.79
C PHE A 41 -3.67 23.20 -1.55
N ASP A 42 -2.67 23.79 -0.90
CA ASP A 42 -2.88 24.65 0.29
C ASP A 42 -3.79 24.01 1.36
N TYR A 43 -3.60 22.72 1.61
CA TYR A 43 -4.42 21.92 2.53
C TYR A 43 -5.91 21.84 2.18
N SER A 44 -6.30 22.16 0.95
CA SER A 44 -7.70 22.00 0.52
C SER A 44 -8.08 20.52 0.48
N VAL A 45 -8.67 20.02 1.57
CA VAL A 45 -9.05 18.60 1.74
C VAL A 45 -9.92 18.11 0.58
N GLN A 46 -10.87 18.91 0.12
CA GLN A 46 -11.73 18.53 -1.01
C GLN A 46 -10.93 18.32 -2.30
N LYS A 47 -9.96 19.21 -2.59
CA LYS A 47 -9.08 19.06 -3.75
C LYS A 47 -8.14 17.84 -3.59
N ILE A 48 -7.53 17.70 -2.42
CA ILE A 48 -6.65 16.57 -2.12
C ILE A 48 -7.39 15.26 -2.36
N CYS A 49 -8.58 15.08 -1.78
CA CYS A 49 -9.37 13.86 -1.92
C CYS A 49 -9.85 13.63 -3.35
N SER A 50 -10.42 14.65 -4.01
CA SER A 50 -10.99 14.48 -5.36
C SER A 50 -9.91 14.23 -6.40
N VAL A 51 -8.79 14.93 -6.33
CA VAL A 51 -7.69 14.78 -7.31
C VAL A 51 -6.95 13.47 -7.08
N SER A 52 -6.61 13.10 -5.82
CA SER A 52 -5.94 11.81 -5.54
C SER A 52 -6.80 10.62 -5.95
N ALA A 53 -8.11 10.64 -5.68
CA ALA A 53 -9.03 9.59 -6.12
C ALA A 53 -9.09 9.49 -7.65
N SER A 54 -9.16 10.62 -8.35
CA SER A 54 -9.15 10.67 -9.81
C SER A 54 -7.84 10.15 -10.41
N MET A 55 -6.70 10.52 -9.80
CA MET A 55 -5.38 10.02 -10.20
C MET A 55 -5.26 8.52 -9.97
N ALA A 56 -5.72 8.02 -8.82
CA ALA A 56 -5.71 6.60 -8.50
C ALA A 56 -6.52 5.80 -9.52
N ALA A 57 -7.74 6.25 -9.84
CA ALA A 57 -8.59 5.63 -10.86
C ALA A 57 -7.92 5.65 -12.24
N LEU A 58 -7.35 6.78 -12.65
CA LEU A 58 -6.67 6.90 -13.94
C LEU A 58 -5.47 5.94 -14.04
N PHE A 59 -4.58 5.96 -13.04
CA PHE A 59 -3.37 5.14 -13.05
C PHE A 59 -3.70 3.66 -12.93
N PHE A 60 -4.62 3.29 -12.03
CA PHE A 60 -5.04 1.90 -11.90
C PHE A 60 -5.60 1.36 -13.20
N ASN A 61 -6.55 2.04 -13.83
CA ASN A 61 -7.17 1.57 -15.05
C ASN A 61 -6.16 1.46 -16.20
N LYS A 62 -5.20 2.40 -16.33
CA LYS A 62 -4.10 2.28 -17.30
C LYS A 62 -3.22 1.05 -17.06
N HIS A 63 -2.81 0.81 -15.81
CA HIS A 63 -1.97 -0.34 -15.47
C HIS A 63 -2.75 -1.65 -15.61
N TRP A 64 -4.03 -1.64 -15.22
CA TRP A 64 -4.90 -2.79 -15.35
C TRP A 64 -5.09 -3.20 -16.80
N GLN A 65 -5.44 -2.27 -17.69
CA GLN A 65 -5.60 -2.52 -19.12
C GLN A 65 -4.33 -3.11 -19.75
N LYS A 66 -3.15 -2.59 -19.38
CA LYS A 66 -1.87 -3.13 -19.87
C LYS A 66 -1.65 -4.58 -19.41
N ASN A 67 -1.90 -4.88 -18.15
CA ASN A 67 -1.70 -6.22 -17.60
C ASN A 67 -2.74 -7.23 -18.11
N VAL A 68 -3.99 -6.81 -18.28
CA VAL A 68 -5.08 -7.67 -18.77
C VAL A 68 -4.87 -8.10 -20.22
N ALA A 69 -4.20 -7.29 -21.02
CA ALA A 69 -3.86 -7.69 -22.40
C ALA A 69 -3.03 -8.98 -22.46
N GLU A 70 -2.29 -9.29 -21.39
CA GLU A 70 -1.46 -10.49 -21.25
C GLU A 70 -2.21 -11.67 -20.61
N LEU A 71 -3.38 -11.45 -19.97
CA LEU A 71 -4.12 -12.46 -19.19
C LEU A 71 -5.26 -13.16 -19.94
N GLY A 72 -5.57 -12.73 -21.18
CA GLY A 72 -6.59 -13.34 -22.03
C GLY A 72 -8.01 -12.79 -21.85
N ASP A 73 -8.95 -13.32 -22.68
CA ASP A 73 -10.27 -12.70 -22.91
C ASP A 73 -11.19 -12.67 -21.68
N VAL A 74 -11.05 -13.61 -20.76
CA VAL A 74 -11.89 -13.65 -19.53
C VAL A 74 -11.73 -12.38 -18.68
N TYR A 75 -10.57 -11.75 -18.73
CA TYR A 75 -10.28 -10.53 -17.97
C TYR A 75 -10.56 -9.24 -18.75
N LYS A 76 -10.67 -9.29 -20.07
CA LYS A 76 -10.95 -8.12 -20.92
C LYS A 76 -12.29 -7.48 -20.59
N SER A 77 -13.35 -8.28 -20.45
CA SER A 77 -14.68 -7.76 -20.11
C SER A 77 -14.71 -7.03 -18.76
N LYS A 78 -13.91 -7.47 -17.80
CA LYS A 78 -13.76 -6.80 -16.50
C LYS A 78 -12.95 -5.51 -16.59
N SER A 79 -12.02 -5.40 -17.55
CA SER A 79 -11.23 -4.19 -17.74
C SER A 79 -12.04 -3.02 -18.31
N GLU A 80 -13.12 -3.32 -19.03
CA GLU A 80 -14.03 -2.30 -19.59
C GLU A 80 -14.85 -1.57 -18.52
N LEU A 81 -15.10 -2.22 -17.38
CA LEU A 81 -15.86 -1.62 -16.27
C LEU A 81 -15.08 -0.53 -15.54
N GLY A 82 -13.75 -0.61 -15.55
CA GLY A 82 -12.89 0.28 -14.79
C GLY A 82 -13.01 0.11 -13.26
N ALA A 83 -12.11 0.75 -12.54
CA ALA A 83 -12.16 0.84 -11.08
C ALA A 83 -12.30 2.29 -10.65
N TYR A 84 -13.02 2.50 -9.56
CA TYR A 84 -13.22 3.79 -8.92
C TYR A 84 -12.52 3.78 -7.56
N PHE A 85 -12.07 4.96 -7.13
CA PHE A 85 -11.42 5.15 -5.84
C PHE A 85 -12.08 6.28 -5.08
N ASP A 86 -12.23 6.11 -3.79
CA ASP A 86 -12.41 7.22 -2.86
C ASP A 86 -11.06 7.60 -2.24
N ALA A 87 -11.00 8.77 -1.60
CA ALA A 87 -9.82 9.20 -0.87
C ALA A 87 -10.21 9.96 0.39
N ARG A 88 -9.35 9.85 1.39
CA ARG A 88 -9.46 10.58 2.65
C ARG A 88 -8.13 11.25 2.93
N ALA A 89 -8.17 12.48 3.40
CA ALA A 89 -7.00 13.24 3.80
C ALA A 89 -7.17 13.72 5.25
N PHE A 90 -6.13 13.57 6.03
CA PHE A 90 -6.09 14.00 7.42
C PHE A 90 -4.66 14.29 7.84
N ASN A 91 -4.50 15.15 8.84
CA ASN A 91 -3.21 15.44 9.42
C ASN A 91 -2.95 14.52 10.60
N ILE A 92 -1.70 14.09 10.74
CA ILE A 92 -1.22 13.34 11.90
C ILE A 92 0.05 14.01 12.44
N PRO A 93 0.27 14.02 13.77
CA PRO A 93 1.53 14.44 14.35
C PRO A 93 2.69 13.61 13.83
N LYS A 94 3.87 14.24 13.69
CA LYS A 94 5.07 13.57 13.17
C LYS A 94 5.42 12.29 13.96
N GLU A 95 5.23 12.34 15.27
CA GLU A 95 5.52 11.25 16.21
C GLU A 95 4.59 10.03 15.99
N GLU A 96 3.41 10.25 15.39
CA GLU A 96 2.41 9.22 15.15
C GLU A 96 2.50 8.59 13.76
N ILE A 97 3.34 9.12 12.87
CA ILE A 97 3.45 8.61 11.49
C ILE A 97 3.84 7.12 11.47
N THR A 98 4.88 6.75 12.22
CA THR A 98 5.32 5.35 12.29
C THR A 98 4.23 4.46 12.89
N ASN A 99 3.50 4.93 13.90
CA ASN A 99 2.39 4.20 14.51
C ASN A 99 1.23 4.00 13.52
N TYR A 100 0.96 4.98 12.66
CA TYR A 100 -0.02 4.85 11.59
C TYR A 100 0.34 3.70 10.62
N PHE A 101 1.57 3.65 10.12
CA PHE A 101 1.99 2.57 9.20
C PHE A 101 2.04 1.21 9.90
N ILE A 102 2.41 1.14 11.17
CA ILE A 102 2.31 -0.08 11.98
C ILE A 102 0.85 -0.56 12.06
N TRP A 103 -0.08 0.34 12.34
CA TRP A 103 -1.50 0.02 12.39
C TRP A 103 -2.00 -0.52 11.05
N ARG A 104 -1.65 0.13 9.92
CA ARG A 104 -2.03 -0.35 8.59
C ARG A 104 -1.45 -1.72 8.29
N GLN A 105 -0.16 -1.95 8.60
CA GLN A 105 0.48 -3.25 8.37
C GLN A 105 -0.11 -4.37 9.24
N ASN A 106 -0.49 -4.07 10.47
CA ASN A 106 -1.17 -5.03 11.33
C ASN A 106 -2.56 -5.41 10.77
N ASP A 107 -3.27 -4.44 10.21
CA ASP A 107 -4.55 -4.65 9.55
C ASP A 107 -4.38 -5.53 8.29
N ALA A 108 -3.39 -5.21 7.44
CA ALA A 108 -2.99 -6.01 6.29
C ALA A 108 -2.73 -7.47 6.66
N THR A 109 -1.93 -7.68 7.69
CA THR A 109 -1.57 -9.01 8.19
C THR A 109 -2.81 -9.79 8.63
N ARG A 110 -3.70 -9.15 9.38
CA ARG A 110 -4.96 -9.75 9.82
C ARG A 110 -5.85 -10.13 8.62
N ASN A 111 -6.02 -9.20 7.69
CA ASN A 111 -6.85 -9.38 6.49
C ASN A 111 -6.29 -10.46 5.57
N SER A 112 -4.96 -10.56 5.44
CA SER A 112 -4.27 -11.59 4.66
C SER A 112 -4.57 -13.00 5.19
N ILE A 113 -4.50 -13.22 6.51
CA ILE A 113 -4.83 -14.52 7.13
C ILE A 113 -6.29 -14.86 6.89
N GLN A 114 -7.19 -13.90 7.10
CA GLN A 114 -8.63 -14.09 6.90
C GLN A 114 -8.96 -14.37 5.42
N GLY A 115 -8.36 -13.62 4.50
CA GLY A 115 -8.54 -13.82 3.06
C GLY A 115 -8.07 -15.20 2.59
N LEU A 116 -6.92 -15.65 3.09
CA LEU A 116 -6.42 -17.00 2.79
C LEU A 116 -7.36 -18.10 3.33
N ALA A 117 -7.89 -17.91 4.54
CA ALA A 117 -8.88 -18.81 5.11
C ALA A 117 -10.19 -18.83 4.32
N GLN A 118 -10.70 -17.66 3.92
CA GLN A 118 -11.92 -17.54 3.11
C GLN A 118 -11.78 -18.18 1.72
N ALA A 119 -10.59 -18.17 1.15
CA ALA A 119 -10.31 -18.82 -0.13
C ALA A 119 -10.33 -20.36 -0.03
N ASN A 120 -10.14 -20.92 1.16
CA ASN A 120 -10.00 -22.37 1.39
C ASN A 120 -11.17 -23.02 2.13
N PHE A 121 -12.00 -22.21 2.80
CA PHE A 121 -13.10 -22.69 3.64
C PHE A 121 -14.37 -21.90 3.41
N SER A 122 -15.52 -22.55 3.62
CA SER A 122 -16.79 -21.84 3.66
C SER A 122 -16.91 -20.95 4.91
N GLN A 123 -17.70 -19.89 4.82
CA GLN A 123 -17.94 -18.96 5.94
C GLN A 123 -18.37 -19.70 7.23
N LYS A 124 -19.18 -20.76 7.10
CA LYS A 124 -19.64 -21.56 8.24
C LYS A 124 -18.47 -22.27 8.97
N GLN A 125 -17.43 -22.67 8.25
CA GLN A 125 -16.28 -23.40 8.82
C GLN A 125 -15.30 -22.49 9.54
N ILE A 126 -15.28 -21.19 9.23
CA ILE A 126 -14.35 -20.22 9.78
C ILE A 126 -15.03 -19.17 10.67
N HIS A 127 -16.36 -19.25 10.80
CA HIS A 127 -17.12 -18.34 11.65
C HIS A 127 -16.60 -18.40 13.10
N SER A 128 -16.39 -17.22 13.68
CA SER A 128 -15.89 -17.04 15.07
C SER A 128 -14.48 -17.52 15.36
N LEU A 129 -13.70 -17.94 14.36
CA LEU A 129 -12.29 -18.27 14.56
C LEU A 129 -11.42 -17.00 14.54
N ASN A 130 -10.48 -16.93 15.47
CA ASN A 130 -9.44 -15.90 15.48
C ASN A 130 -8.30 -16.26 14.50
N ASN A 131 -7.37 -15.32 14.26
CA ASN A 131 -6.31 -15.50 13.28
C ASN A 131 -5.38 -16.69 13.58
N SER A 132 -5.08 -16.99 14.85
CA SER A 132 -4.30 -18.16 15.20
C SER A 132 -5.02 -19.45 14.83
N GLN A 133 -6.28 -19.56 15.21
CA GLN A 133 -7.12 -20.71 14.88
C GLN A 133 -7.33 -20.89 13.37
N LEU A 134 -7.39 -19.78 12.61
CA LEU A 134 -7.44 -19.83 11.15
C LEU A 134 -6.16 -20.38 10.55
N GLN A 135 -4.99 -19.97 11.07
CA GLN A 135 -3.70 -20.51 10.63
C GLN A 135 -3.54 -21.98 10.98
N ASP A 136 -3.91 -22.39 12.20
CA ASP A 136 -3.87 -23.80 12.62
C ASP A 136 -4.77 -24.63 11.70
N LYS A 137 -5.99 -24.19 11.44
CA LYS A 137 -6.94 -24.88 10.55
C LYS A 137 -6.46 -24.97 9.11
N LEU A 138 -5.84 -23.90 8.56
CA LEU A 138 -5.23 -23.91 7.25
C LEU A 138 -4.11 -24.97 7.17
N HIS A 139 -3.27 -25.01 8.19
CA HIS A 139 -2.17 -25.96 8.25
C HIS A 139 -2.66 -27.41 8.40
N GLU A 140 -3.54 -27.69 9.35
CA GLU A 140 -4.02 -29.03 9.67
C GLU A 140 -4.87 -29.64 8.55
N GLU A 141 -5.81 -28.87 7.98
CA GLU A 141 -6.78 -29.39 7.02
C GLU A 141 -6.38 -29.23 5.56
N LYS A 142 -5.47 -28.28 5.24
CA LYS A 142 -5.05 -27.97 3.88
C LYS A 142 -3.55 -28.07 3.63
N GLY A 143 -2.75 -28.26 4.67
CA GLY A 143 -1.28 -28.24 4.58
C GLY A 143 -0.71 -26.88 4.18
N ILE A 144 -1.49 -25.81 4.37
CA ILE A 144 -1.10 -24.44 4.00
C ILE A 144 -0.54 -23.72 5.22
N ASN A 145 0.75 -23.32 5.14
CA ASN A 145 1.37 -22.47 6.14
C ASN A 145 1.37 -21.02 5.64
N TRP A 146 0.62 -20.14 6.29
CA TRP A 146 0.55 -18.72 5.95
C TRP A 146 1.94 -18.04 5.99
N ASN A 147 2.86 -18.52 6.83
CA ASN A 147 4.21 -17.95 6.90
C ASN A 147 5.01 -18.12 5.60
N ASP A 148 4.67 -19.10 4.76
CA ASP A 148 5.32 -19.37 3.49
C ASP A 148 4.81 -18.46 2.36
N CYS A 149 3.74 -17.70 2.60
CA CYS A 149 3.26 -16.69 1.65
C CYS A 149 4.30 -15.58 1.44
N LYS A 150 4.30 -14.96 0.27
CA LYS A 150 5.19 -13.84 -0.03
C LYS A 150 4.97 -12.68 0.94
N THR A 151 6.01 -11.88 1.16
CA THR A 151 5.94 -10.68 2.02
C THR A 151 4.81 -9.75 1.60
N VAL A 152 4.68 -9.48 0.30
CA VAL A 152 3.63 -8.63 -0.26
C VAL A 152 2.21 -9.13 0.03
N GLU A 153 2.01 -10.43 0.04
CA GLU A 153 0.71 -11.06 0.34
C GLU A 153 0.38 -11.02 1.83
N LYS A 154 1.41 -11.04 2.68
CA LYS A 154 1.25 -11.05 4.15
C LYS A 154 1.08 -9.68 4.75
N ARG A 155 1.75 -8.67 4.21
CA ARG A 155 1.86 -7.34 4.85
C ARG A 155 1.96 -6.17 3.89
N GLY A 156 1.65 -6.38 2.59
CA GLY A 156 1.72 -5.32 1.59
C GLY A 156 3.13 -5.01 1.10
N SER A 157 3.28 -3.87 0.46
CA SER A 157 4.55 -3.36 -0.08
C SER A 157 4.64 -1.84 0.09
N CYS A 158 5.85 -1.29 0.00
CA CYS A 158 6.07 0.14 0.01
C CYS A 158 6.58 0.64 -1.35
N VAL A 159 6.30 1.89 -1.63
CA VAL A 159 6.94 2.66 -2.68
C VAL A 159 7.78 3.73 -2.02
N VAL A 160 9.10 3.65 -2.20
CA VAL A 160 10.08 4.49 -1.52
C VAL A 160 10.99 5.19 -2.51
N HIS A 161 11.51 6.36 -2.09
CA HIS A 161 12.43 7.14 -2.90
C HIS A 161 13.87 6.73 -2.60
N VAL A 162 14.58 6.21 -3.59
CA VAL A 162 15.94 5.69 -3.45
C VAL A 162 16.89 6.45 -4.36
N PHE A 163 18.04 6.85 -3.82
CA PHE A 163 19.11 7.46 -4.61
C PHE A 163 19.87 6.37 -5.39
N ASP A 164 19.80 6.43 -6.70
CA ASP A 164 20.53 5.54 -7.60
C ASP A 164 21.88 6.15 -7.99
N LYS A 165 22.94 5.61 -7.39
CA LYS A 165 24.32 6.08 -7.62
C LYS A 165 24.78 5.90 -9.08
N SER A 166 24.22 4.94 -9.82
CA SER A 166 24.63 4.64 -11.19
C SER A 166 24.24 5.73 -12.17
N ILE A 167 23.09 6.37 -11.92
CA ILE A 167 22.55 7.46 -12.75
C ILE A 167 22.59 8.82 -12.04
N ASN A 168 23.14 8.86 -10.83
CA ASN A 168 23.22 10.05 -9.95
C ASN A 168 21.86 10.77 -9.80
N ARG A 169 20.80 10.01 -9.64
CA ARG A 169 19.41 10.51 -9.47
C ARG A 169 18.63 9.65 -8.50
N SER A 170 17.66 10.29 -7.88
CA SER A 170 16.69 9.56 -7.07
C SER A 170 15.55 9.05 -7.95
N LYS A 171 15.05 7.86 -7.60
CA LYS A 171 13.89 7.23 -8.27
C LYS A 171 12.97 6.57 -7.26
N TRP A 172 11.71 6.47 -7.60
CA TRP A 172 10.74 5.68 -6.87
C TRP A 172 10.87 4.20 -7.21
N VAL A 173 10.96 3.36 -6.19
CA VAL A 173 11.04 1.90 -6.33
C VAL A 173 9.95 1.23 -5.49
N ILE A 174 9.47 0.10 -5.97
CA ILE A 174 8.56 -0.76 -5.22
C ILE A 174 9.42 -1.70 -4.39
N ASP A 175 9.22 -1.68 -3.07
CA ASP A 175 9.84 -2.60 -2.12
C ASP A 175 8.80 -3.64 -1.70
N GLU A 176 8.95 -4.85 -2.20
CA GLU A 176 8.08 -6.00 -1.91
C GLU A 176 8.53 -6.79 -0.66
N GLU A 177 9.74 -6.52 -0.16
CA GLU A 177 10.33 -7.24 0.97
C GLU A 177 10.42 -6.35 2.22
N ILE A 178 9.37 -5.58 2.46
CA ILE A 178 9.29 -4.68 3.63
C ILE A 178 9.37 -5.46 4.95
N PRO A 179 10.02 -4.91 5.98
CA PRO A 179 10.10 -5.53 7.28
C PRO A 179 8.76 -5.50 8.03
N ILE A 180 8.70 -6.21 9.14
CA ILE A 180 7.62 -6.02 10.13
C ILE A 180 7.90 -4.71 10.87
N PHE A 181 7.03 -3.71 10.68
CA PHE A 181 7.28 -2.35 11.19
C PHE A 181 7.33 -2.26 12.71
N THR A 182 6.62 -3.14 13.43
CA THR A 182 6.74 -3.23 14.89
C THR A 182 8.12 -3.69 15.34
N GLN A 183 8.83 -4.47 14.53
CA GLN A 183 10.17 -4.98 14.82
C GLN A 183 11.28 -4.11 14.25
N ASN A 184 10.98 -3.32 13.22
CA ASN A 184 11.91 -2.42 12.54
C ASN A 184 11.25 -1.07 12.24
N ARG A 185 11.08 -0.24 13.27
CA ARG A 185 10.52 1.10 13.16
C ARG A 185 11.38 2.03 12.29
N ASP A 186 12.70 1.79 12.30
CA ASP A 186 13.67 2.58 11.54
C ASP A 186 13.40 2.59 10.04
N TYR A 187 12.70 1.59 9.51
CA TYR A 187 12.31 1.57 8.10
C TYR A 187 11.49 2.81 7.71
N ILE A 188 10.51 3.20 8.54
CA ILE A 188 9.70 4.41 8.35
C ILE A 188 10.43 5.65 8.86
N GLU A 189 11.02 5.58 10.06
CA GLU A 189 11.65 6.74 10.72
C GLU A 189 12.83 7.31 9.91
N ASN A 190 13.62 6.45 9.23
CA ASN A 190 14.71 6.92 8.37
C ASN A 190 14.22 7.66 7.11
N ILE A 191 13.01 7.40 6.64
CA ILE A 191 12.40 8.20 5.56
C ILE A 191 12.11 9.61 6.06
N LEU A 192 11.64 9.73 7.32
CA LEU A 192 11.35 11.03 7.95
C LEU A 192 12.63 11.80 8.28
N LYS A 193 13.69 11.13 8.78
CA LYS A 193 14.97 11.75 9.13
C LYS A 193 15.72 12.35 7.94
N LYS A 194 15.60 11.75 6.76
CA LYS A 194 16.19 12.29 5.52
C LYS A 194 15.60 13.65 5.10
N LEU A 195 14.55 14.10 5.75
CA LEU A 195 13.89 15.37 5.50
C LEU A 195 14.45 16.51 6.39
N GLU A 196 15.31 16.18 7.35
CA GLU A 196 15.87 17.14 8.33
C GLU A 196 17.32 17.56 8.01
N GLY A 197 17.91 17.01 6.95
CA GLY A 197 19.29 17.30 6.49
C GLY A 197 19.35 17.87 5.10
#